data_f96a622d77bb7a55d06c2d3da4880dc6
#
_entry.id   f96a622d77bb7a55d06c2d3da4880dc6
#
_cell.length_a   1.000
_cell.length_b   1.000
_cell.length_c   1.000
_cell.angle_alpha   90.00
_cell.angle_beta   90.00
_cell.angle_gamma   90.00
#
_symmetry.space_group_name_H-M   'P 1'
#
loop_
_entity.id
_entity.type
_entity.pdbx_description
1 polymer ?
#
loop_
_entity_poly.entity_id
_entity_poly.type
_entity_poly.pdbx_seq_one_letter_code
_entity_poly.pdbx_strand_id
1 'polypeptide(L)'
;MKDETAAGVHWSFWVIGAVALVWNVMGVINFFMQMNPDMLAAYRESERAIIEDRPAWATGAFAIAVFGGAAGCLLLLLRKPVAYFIFVASLSGVMLTMTHTLGVGIDFGPGEVLGIILMPLVMAAFLIWYSKLAMRKGWIS
;
A
#
# COMPACT_ATOMS: atom_id res chain seq x y z
N MET A 1 -18.32 -16.96 -24.64
CA MET A 1 -17.60 -17.02 -24.10
C MET A 1 -17.51 -16.47 -22.94
N LYS A 2 -18.08 -16.29 -22.38
CA LYS A 2 -17.85 -16.09 -21.33
C LYS A 2 -17.20 -16.49 -20.38
N ASP A 3 -17.45 -17.27 -20.49
CA ASP A 3 -16.45 -17.97 -19.81
C ASP A 3 -15.10 -17.70 -20.31
N GLU A 4 -14.95 -17.29 -21.53
CA GLU A 4 -13.68 -16.89 -22.06
C GLU A 4 -13.05 -15.77 -21.26
N THR A 5 -13.86 -14.88 -20.72
CA THR A 5 -13.34 -13.77 -19.91
C THR A 5 -12.70 -14.32 -18.63
N ALA A 6 -13.38 -15.26 -17.97
CA ALA A 6 -12.82 -15.87 -16.78
C ALA A 6 -11.61 -16.75 -17.12
N ALA A 7 -11.72 -17.51 -18.22
CA ALA A 7 -10.62 -18.33 -18.67
C ALA A 7 -9.45 -17.51 -19.18
N GLY A 8 -9.73 -16.28 -19.65
CA GLY A 8 -8.70 -15.38 -20.14
C GLY A 8 -7.88 -14.68 -19.07
N VAL A 9 -8.30 -14.79 -17.80
CA VAL A 9 -7.54 -14.19 -16.70
C VAL A 9 -6.35 -15.09 -16.40
N HIS A 10 -5.15 -14.56 -16.60
CA HIS A 10 -3.93 -15.31 -16.38
C HIS A 10 -3.79 -15.64 -14.89
N TRP A 11 -3.26 -16.83 -14.59
CA TRP A 11 -3.09 -17.25 -13.20
C TRP A 11 -2.25 -16.28 -12.38
N SER A 12 -1.29 -15.61 -13.02
CA SER A 12 -0.44 -14.64 -12.34
C SER A 12 -1.23 -13.48 -11.75
N PHE A 13 -2.39 -13.13 -12.35
CA PHE A 13 -3.26 -12.11 -11.79
C PHE A 13 -3.66 -12.46 -10.36
N TRP A 14 -4.05 -13.70 -10.14
CA TRP A 14 -4.47 -14.14 -8.81
C TRP A 14 -3.31 -14.16 -7.82
N VAL A 15 -2.13 -14.61 -8.27
CA VAL A 15 -0.94 -14.66 -7.42
C VAL A 15 -0.50 -13.24 -7.05
N ILE A 16 -0.40 -12.37 -8.04
CA ILE A 16 0.02 -10.98 -7.82
C ILE A 16 -0.97 -10.27 -6.89
N GLY A 17 -2.26 -10.44 -7.15
CA GLY A 17 -3.29 -9.83 -6.31
C GLY A 17 -3.25 -10.33 -4.88
N ALA A 18 -3.04 -11.63 -4.69
CA ALA A 18 -2.95 -12.22 -3.35
C ALA A 18 -1.71 -11.73 -2.60
N VAL A 19 -0.56 -11.71 -3.27
CA VAL A 19 0.68 -11.24 -2.66
C VAL A 19 0.55 -9.76 -2.28
N ALA A 20 -0.01 -8.96 -3.19
CA ALA A 20 -0.21 -7.54 -2.92
C ALA A 20 -1.19 -7.33 -1.76
N LEU A 21 -2.23 -8.14 -1.69
CA LEU A 21 -3.19 -8.07 -0.58
C LEU A 21 -2.49 -8.37 0.75
N VAL A 22 -1.68 -9.42 0.79
CA VAL A 22 -0.93 -9.77 2.00
C VAL A 22 -0.04 -8.61 2.42
N TRP A 23 0.69 -8.02 1.47
CA TRP A 23 1.54 -6.86 1.74
C TRP A 23 0.74 -5.72 2.37
N ASN A 24 -0.42 -5.40 1.79
CA ASN A 24 -1.23 -4.29 2.27
C ASN A 24 -1.92 -4.60 3.59
N VAL A 25 -2.32 -5.85 3.81
CA VAL A 25 -2.87 -6.26 5.11
C VAL A 25 -1.81 -6.14 6.20
N MET A 26 -0.56 -6.50 5.89
CA MET A 26 0.53 -6.29 6.84
C MET A 26 0.69 -4.81 7.16
N GLY A 27 0.48 -3.93 6.18
CA GLY A 27 0.49 -2.49 6.40
C GLY A 27 -0.62 -2.06 7.35
N VAL A 28 -1.82 -2.63 7.20
CA VAL A 28 -2.94 -2.34 8.10
C VAL A 28 -2.63 -2.79 9.53
N ILE A 29 -2.07 -3.98 9.66
CA ILE A 29 -1.66 -4.49 10.98
C ILE A 29 -0.61 -3.56 11.59
N ASN A 30 0.36 -3.15 10.79
CA ASN A 30 1.40 -2.24 11.24
C ASN A 30 0.80 -0.90 11.70
N PHE A 31 -0.22 -0.41 10.99
CA PHE A 31 -0.92 0.81 11.38
C PHE A 31 -1.47 0.69 12.81
N PHE A 32 -2.17 -0.41 13.10
CA PHE A 32 -2.72 -0.62 14.43
C PHE A 32 -1.64 -0.80 15.48
N MET A 33 -0.54 -1.47 15.14
CA MET A 33 0.59 -1.62 16.06
C MET A 33 1.18 -0.26 16.42
N GLN A 34 1.29 0.64 15.45
CA GLN A 34 1.82 1.98 15.69
C GLN A 34 0.90 2.82 16.56
N MET A 35 -0.38 2.53 16.57
CA MET A 35 -1.34 3.24 17.43
C MET A 35 -1.28 2.76 18.88
N ASN A 36 -0.64 1.63 19.15
CA ASN A 36 -0.57 1.05 20.50
C ASN A 36 0.77 1.40 21.13
N PRO A 37 0.79 2.22 22.20
CA PRO A 37 2.05 2.62 22.86
C PRO A 37 2.89 1.45 23.33
N ASP A 38 2.25 0.35 23.75
CA ASP A 38 2.98 -0.83 24.24
C ASP A 38 3.76 -1.52 23.13
N MET A 39 3.32 -1.36 21.87
CA MET A 39 3.96 -1.99 20.73
C MET A 39 5.08 -1.13 20.14
N LEU A 40 5.12 0.16 20.49
CA LEU A 40 6.14 1.06 19.94
C LEU A 40 7.54 0.66 20.35
N ALA A 41 7.70 0.03 21.50
CA ALA A 41 9.02 -0.40 21.95
C ALA A 41 9.68 -1.42 21.03
N ALA A 42 8.89 -2.11 20.21
CA ALA A 42 9.40 -3.11 19.27
C ALA A 42 10.00 -2.49 18.01
N TYR A 43 9.73 -1.20 17.76
CA TYR A 43 10.23 -0.52 16.57
C TYR A 43 11.64 0.02 16.82
N ARG A 44 12.41 0.18 15.74
CA ARG A 44 13.71 0.80 15.82
C ARG A 44 13.57 2.26 16.24
N GLU A 45 14.64 2.81 16.82
CA GLU A 45 14.60 4.18 17.32
C GLU A 45 14.23 5.20 16.22
N SER A 46 14.77 5.02 15.02
CA SER A 46 14.45 5.91 13.90
C SER A 46 12.97 5.85 13.53
N GLU A 47 12.40 4.65 13.54
CA GLU A 47 10.98 4.47 13.23
C GLU A 47 10.10 5.06 14.33
N ARG A 48 10.49 4.86 15.60
CA ARG A 48 9.74 5.42 16.72
C ARG A 48 9.69 6.94 16.66
N ALA A 49 10.80 7.56 16.29
CA ALA A 49 10.84 9.02 16.17
C ALA A 49 9.85 9.52 15.14
N ILE A 50 9.72 8.81 14.01
CA ILE A 50 8.75 9.17 12.97
C ILE A 50 7.33 9.02 13.51
N ILE A 51 7.05 7.91 14.18
CA ILE A 51 5.71 7.58 14.65
C ILE A 51 5.27 8.56 15.74
N GLU A 52 6.15 8.82 16.71
CA GLU A 52 5.80 9.63 17.88
C GLU A 52 5.54 11.08 17.53
N ASP A 53 6.27 11.61 16.54
CA ASP A 53 6.13 13.01 16.11
C ASP A 53 5.09 13.20 15.02
N ARG A 54 4.43 12.14 14.60
CA ARG A 54 3.54 12.20 13.44
C ARG A 54 2.27 13.00 13.75
N PRO A 55 2.02 14.08 13.00
CA PRO A 55 0.79 14.86 13.20
C PRO A 55 -0.44 14.10 12.66
N ALA A 56 -1.63 14.57 13.04
CA ALA A 56 -2.88 13.90 12.66
C ALA A 56 -3.02 13.77 11.14
N TRP A 57 -2.62 14.78 10.37
CA TRP A 57 -2.75 14.71 8.91
C TRP A 57 -1.88 13.58 8.32
N ALA A 58 -0.70 13.38 8.88
CA ALA A 58 0.19 12.33 8.42
C ALA A 58 -0.32 10.94 8.83
N THR A 59 -0.91 10.84 10.02
CA THR A 59 -1.56 9.59 10.45
C THR A 59 -2.73 9.25 9.55
N GLY A 60 -3.55 10.26 9.18
CA GLY A 60 -4.64 10.06 8.24
C GLY A 60 -4.15 9.64 6.86
N ALA A 61 -3.05 10.25 6.39
CA ALA A 61 -2.44 9.87 5.12
C ALA A 61 -1.96 8.42 5.15
N PHE A 62 -1.35 8.01 6.25
CA PHE A 62 -0.90 6.63 6.41
C PHE A 62 -2.09 5.67 6.41
N ALA A 63 -3.19 6.04 7.07
CA ALA A 63 -4.41 5.24 7.05
C ALA A 63 -4.94 5.08 5.62
N ILE A 64 -5.01 6.17 4.86
CA ILE A 64 -5.45 6.14 3.47
C ILE A 64 -4.54 5.21 2.66
N ALA A 65 -3.24 5.29 2.88
CA ALA A 65 -2.28 4.46 2.17
C ALA A 65 -2.54 2.97 2.40
N VAL A 66 -2.62 2.55 3.67
CA VAL A 66 -2.71 1.12 3.98
C VAL A 66 -4.11 0.56 3.79
N PHE A 67 -5.15 1.28 4.21
CA PHE A 67 -6.51 0.82 4.03
C PHE A 67 -6.93 0.91 2.56
N GLY A 68 -6.50 1.97 1.87
CA GLY A 68 -6.74 2.09 0.44
C GLY A 68 -6.06 0.99 -0.35
N GLY A 69 -4.82 0.67 0.01
CA GLY A 69 -4.10 -0.43 -0.64
C GLY A 69 -4.79 -1.76 -0.44
N ALA A 70 -5.21 -2.06 0.79
CA ALA A 70 -5.89 -3.32 1.09
C ALA A 70 -7.25 -3.39 0.39
N ALA A 71 -8.05 -2.32 0.47
CA ALA A 71 -9.35 -2.27 -0.19
C ALA A 71 -9.19 -2.38 -1.71
N GLY A 72 -8.19 -1.69 -2.26
CA GLY A 72 -7.91 -1.76 -3.69
C GLY A 72 -7.54 -3.17 -4.14
N CYS A 73 -6.74 -3.88 -3.35
CA CYS A 73 -6.37 -5.26 -3.67
C CYS A 73 -7.59 -6.19 -3.61
N LEU A 74 -8.48 -6.00 -2.64
CA LEU A 74 -9.71 -6.76 -2.59
C LEU A 74 -10.58 -6.50 -3.82
N LEU A 75 -10.73 -5.24 -4.19
CA LEU A 75 -11.51 -4.87 -5.37
C LEU A 75 -10.87 -5.40 -6.65
N LEU A 76 -9.53 -5.40 -6.70
CA LEU A 76 -8.82 -5.98 -7.83
C LEU A 76 -9.13 -7.46 -7.96
N LEU A 77 -9.06 -8.21 -6.85
CA LEU A 77 -9.34 -9.64 -6.85
C LEU A 77 -10.83 -9.94 -7.12
N LEU A 78 -11.72 -9.00 -6.78
CA LEU A 78 -13.13 -9.09 -7.14
C LEU A 78 -13.39 -8.63 -8.58
N ARG A 79 -12.32 -8.27 -9.29
CA ARG A 79 -12.35 -7.86 -10.68
C ARG A 79 -13.18 -6.59 -10.91
N LYS A 80 -13.06 -5.64 -9.97
CA LYS A 80 -13.77 -4.37 -10.04
C LYS A 80 -12.84 -3.26 -10.54
N PRO A 81 -13.23 -2.51 -11.58
CA PRO A 81 -12.37 -1.46 -12.13
C PRO A 81 -12.16 -0.29 -11.18
N VAL A 82 -13.02 -0.11 -10.20
CA VAL A 82 -12.86 0.95 -9.19
C VAL A 82 -11.56 0.78 -8.40
N ALA A 83 -10.98 -0.43 -8.42
CA ALA A 83 -9.69 -0.67 -7.77
C ALA A 83 -8.63 0.34 -8.21
N TYR A 84 -8.62 0.70 -9.49
CA TYR A 84 -7.65 1.66 -10.02
C TYR A 84 -7.72 2.99 -9.25
N PHE A 85 -8.92 3.51 -9.07
CA PHE A 85 -9.10 4.82 -8.39
C PHE A 85 -8.73 4.72 -6.91
N ILE A 86 -9.03 3.59 -6.29
CA ILE A 86 -8.68 3.36 -4.89
C ILE A 86 -7.15 3.30 -4.74
N PHE A 87 -6.45 2.66 -5.68
CA PHE A 87 -4.99 2.64 -5.67
C PHE A 87 -4.39 4.03 -5.87
N VAL A 88 -5.02 4.87 -6.69
CA VAL A 88 -4.56 6.25 -6.86
C VAL A 88 -4.68 7.01 -5.53
N ALA A 89 -5.80 6.84 -4.83
CA ALA A 89 -5.96 7.44 -3.51
C ALA A 89 -4.91 6.92 -2.53
N SER A 90 -4.64 5.61 -2.57
CA SER A 90 -3.62 5.00 -1.72
C SER A 90 -2.24 5.60 -1.99
N LEU A 91 -1.86 5.76 -3.25
CA LEU A 91 -0.57 6.37 -3.61
C LEU A 91 -0.48 7.79 -3.07
N SER A 92 -1.58 8.57 -3.16
CA SER A 92 -1.61 9.92 -2.61
C SER A 92 -1.31 9.89 -1.12
N GLY A 93 -1.90 8.93 -0.39
CA GLY A 93 -1.62 8.75 1.03
C GLY A 93 -0.16 8.40 1.29
N VAL A 94 0.42 7.52 0.48
CA VAL A 94 1.83 7.14 0.59
C VAL A 94 2.71 8.37 0.39
N MET A 95 2.44 9.19 -0.61
CA MET A 95 3.25 10.36 -0.90
C MET A 95 3.19 11.38 0.25
N LEU A 96 2.00 11.61 0.81
CA LEU A 96 1.87 12.51 1.95
C LEU A 96 2.59 11.97 3.17
N THR A 97 2.51 10.66 3.41
CA THR A 97 3.24 10.03 4.50
C THR A 97 4.75 10.19 4.32
N MET A 98 5.23 10.02 3.08
CA MET A 98 6.65 10.18 2.77
C MET A 98 7.11 11.62 2.99
N THR A 99 6.24 12.60 2.68
CA THR A 99 6.56 14.01 2.94
C THR A 99 6.85 14.23 4.41
N HIS A 100 6.03 13.66 5.27
CA HIS A 100 6.28 13.76 6.72
C HIS A 100 7.56 13.02 7.11
N THR A 101 7.73 11.80 6.64
CA THR A 101 8.88 10.96 6.99
C THR A 101 10.19 11.66 6.64
N LEU A 102 10.27 12.22 5.44
CA LEU A 102 11.48 12.93 5.00
C LEU A 102 11.67 14.24 5.75
N GLY A 103 10.57 14.87 6.15
CA GLY A 103 10.62 16.14 6.88
C GLY A 103 11.11 16.01 8.32
N VAL A 104 11.10 14.79 8.88
CA VAL A 104 11.60 14.59 10.24
C VAL A 104 13.12 14.78 10.34
N GLY A 105 13.83 14.60 9.22
CA GLY A 105 15.27 14.88 9.19
C GLY A 105 16.14 13.81 9.80
N ILE A 106 15.66 12.57 9.80
CA ILE A 106 16.42 11.44 10.34
C ILE A 106 17.34 10.87 9.26
N ASP A 107 18.56 10.51 9.66
CA ASP A 107 19.50 9.83 8.77
C ASP A 107 19.13 8.37 8.71
N PHE A 108 18.61 7.93 7.57
CA PHE A 108 18.26 6.53 7.37
C PHE A 108 19.44 5.78 6.77
N GLY A 109 19.65 4.54 7.24
CA GLY A 109 20.58 3.63 6.59
C GLY A 109 20.01 3.13 5.27
N PRO A 110 20.86 2.52 4.40
CA PRO A 110 20.39 2.04 3.09
C PRO A 110 19.22 1.06 3.18
N GLY A 111 19.23 0.17 4.16
CA GLY A 111 18.14 -0.77 4.34
C GLY A 111 16.85 -0.11 4.79
N GLU A 112 16.96 0.93 5.62
CA GLU A 112 15.80 1.68 6.08
C GLU A 112 15.19 2.50 4.94
N VAL A 113 16.03 3.11 4.11
CA VAL A 113 15.54 3.84 2.93
C VAL A 113 14.75 2.90 2.03
N LEU A 114 15.31 1.71 1.79
CA LEU A 114 14.63 0.73 0.95
C LEU A 114 13.29 0.31 1.54
N GLY A 115 13.26 -0.06 2.81
CA GLY A 115 12.05 -0.60 3.43
C GLY A 115 10.99 0.42 3.79
N ILE A 116 11.40 1.62 4.21
CA ILE A 116 10.46 2.64 4.70
C ILE A 116 9.99 3.54 3.57
N ILE A 117 10.85 3.85 2.62
CA ILE A 117 10.56 4.85 1.59
C ILE A 117 10.30 4.22 0.23
N LEU A 118 11.24 3.43 -0.28
CA LEU A 118 11.16 2.93 -1.65
C LEU A 118 10.09 1.85 -1.84
N MET A 119 10.04 0.88 -0.95
CA MET A 119 9.10 -0.24 -1.12
C MET A 119 7.64 0.19 -1.14
N PRO A 120 7.17 1.04 -0.20
CA PRO A 120 5.78 1.51 -0.27
C PRO A 120 5.47 2.27 -1.55
N LEU A 121 6.38 3.12 -2.01
CA LEU A 121 6.17 3.89 -3.24
C LEU A 121 6.13 2.98 -4.46
N VAL A 122 7.08 2.06 -4.55
CA VAL A 122 7.16 1.11 -5.67
C VAL A 122 5.91 0.24 -5.70
N MET A 123 5.49 -0.26 -4.55
CA MET A 123 4.33 -1.13 -4.48
C MET A 123 3.06 -0.40 -4.89
N ALA A 124 2.88 0.84 -4.41
CA ALA A 124 1.70 1.63 -4.75
C ALA A 124 1.69 1.97 -6.25
N ALA A 125 2.82 2.38 -6.79
CA ALA A 125 2.93 2.70 -8.22
C ALA A 125 2.68 1.45 -9.07
N PHE A 126 3.25 0.32 -8.64
CA PHE A 126 3.05 -0.96 -9.33
C PHE A 126 1.57 -1.33 -9.40
N LEU A 127 0.85 -1.18 -8.30
CA LEU A 127 -0.57 -1.54 -8.25
C LEU A 127 -1.42 -0.66 -9.16
N ILE A 128 -1.09 0.61 -9.27
CA ILE A 128 -1.79 1.51 -10.20
C ILE A 128 -1.55 1.03 -11.64
N TRP A 129 -0.29 0.79 -11.98
CA TRP A 129 0.06 0.32 -13.32
C TRP A 129 -0.60 -1.03 -13.61
N TYR A 130 -0.54 -1.94 -12.64
CA TYR A 130 -1.06 -3.29 -12.84
C TYR A 130 -2.59 -3.29 -12.97
N SER A 131 -3.30 -2.47 -12.18
CA SER A 131 -4.75 -2.38 -12.30
C SER A 131 -5.14 -1.82 -13.66
N LYS A 132 -4.38 -0.86 -14.18
CA LYS A 132 -4.65 -0.31 -15.50
C LYS A 132 -4.38 -1.36 -16.59
N LEU A 133 -3.32 -2.13 -16.43
CA LEU A 133 -3.01 -3.25 -17.33
C LEU A 133 -4.16 -4.27 -17.32
N ALA A 134 -4.66 -4.62 -16.12
CA ALA A 134 -5.75 -5.56 -15.98
C ALA A 134 -7.03 -5.05 -16.64
N MET A 135 -7.28 -3.74 -16.55
CA MET A 135 -8.41 -3.13 -17.24
C MET A 135 -8.28 -3.26 -18.76
N ARG A 136 -7.09 -2.97 -19.27
CA ARG A 136 -6.83 -3.07 -20.72
C ARG A 136 -6.95 -4.50 -21.23
N LYS A 137 -6.62 -5.46 -20.41
CA LYS A 137 -6.72 -6.87 -20.78
C LYS A 137 -8.11 -7.46 -20.55
N GLY A 138 -9.03 -6.67 -20.00
CA GLY A 138 -10.37 -7.13 -19.69
C GLY A 138 -10.46 -8.03 -18.48
N TRP A 139 -9.40 -8.11 -17.68
CA TRP A 139 -9.41 -8.94 -16.46
C TRP A 139 -10.29 -8.34 -15.38
N ILE A 140 -10.36 -7.02 -15.33
CA ILE A 140 -11.28 -6.32 -14.44
C ILE A 140 -12.16 -5.38 -15.26
N SER A 141 -13.44 -5.37 -14.95
CA SER A 141 -14.39 -4.55 -15.72
C SER A 141 -15.68 -4.30 -14.92
#